data_9b61a60a20cf7e13b121455e8c329ccf
#
_entry.id   9b61a60a20cf7e13b121455e8c329ccf
#
_cell.length_a   1.000
_cell.length_b   1.000
_cell.length_c   1.000
_cell.angle_alpha   90.00
_cell.angle_beta   90.00
_cell.angle_gamma   90.00
#
_symmetry.space_group_name_H-M   'P 1'
#
loop_
_entity.id
_entity.type
_entity.pdbx_description
1 polymer ?
#
loop_
_entity_poly.entity_id
_entity_poly.type
_entity_poly.pdbx_seq_one_letter_code
_entity_poly.pdbx_strand_id
1 'polypeptide(L)'
;MVDHGPRTGNLVALTFDADLTVSMRAALDSGKVKSYANLRILDQLERGGVPATFFLTGMWVEQYPEVTRRIAENDRFELANHTYDHGAFVDNCYGLPRLPPARMRSDVDKTFNIIMAYGGRQTRYFRFPGLCHDPRALDSLAPLGVTVVDGDVVSGDPFATRWQPIVNAVLTKVRPGSVIILHVTEANARMTDDALPHILAGLRARHLQPALLSEVLAGG
;
A
#
# COMPACT_ATOMS: atom_id res chain seq x y z
N MET A 1 15.03 -1.11 -6.97
CA MET A 1 14.31 -1.22 -5.70
C MET A 1 14.68 -0.04 -4.82
N VAL A 2 13.68 0.51 -4.11
CA VAL A 2 13.83 1.65 -3.20
C VAL A 2 13.07 1.37 -1.91
N ASP A 3 13.55 1.88 -0.78
CA ASP A 3 12.90 1.81 0.53
C ASP A 3 12.58 3.20 1.11
N HIS A 4 13.22 4.24 0.60
CA HIS A 4 12.97 5.63 0.98
C HIS A 4 13.45 6.60 -0.11
N GLY A 5 13.00 7.84 -0.04
CA GLY A 5 13.51 8.95 -0.81
C GLY A 5 14.75 9.61 -0.16
N PRO A 6 15.26 10.70 -0.75
CA PRO A 6 16.34 11.49 -0.17
C PRO A 6 16.04 11.93 1.27
N ARG A 7 17.08 11.94 2.12
CA ARG A 7 16.97 12.34 3.53
C ARG A 7 17.06 13.85 3.76
N THR A 8 16.92 14.59 2.69
CA THR A 8 16.87 16.07 2.68
C THR A 8 15.42 16.55 2.70
N GLY A 9 15.19 17.78 3.14
CA GLY A 9 13.82 18.32 3.20
C GLY A 9 13.00 17.77 4.37
N ASN A 10 11.69 17.67 4.19
CA ASN A 10 10.74 17.26 5.23
C ASN A 10 9.60 16.39 4.71
N LEU A 11 9.66 15.92 3.47
CA LEU A 11 8.61 15.10 2.88
C LEU A 11 8.67 13.66 3.38
N VAL A 12 7.48 13.03 3.54
CA VAL A 12 7.30 11.61 3.83
C VAL A 12 6.13 11.06 3.03
N ALA A 13 6.21 9.80 2.60
CA ALA A 13 5.10 9.16 1.89
C ALA A 13 4.24 8.32 2.84
N LEU A 14 2.93 8.55 2.83
CA LEU A 14 1.95 7.62 3.39
C LEU A 14 1.53 6.65 2.28
N THR A 15 1.79 5.37 2.47
CA THR A 15 1.40 4.34 1.51
C THR A 15 0.47 3.33 2.16
N PHE A 16 -0.56 2.90 1.43
CA PHE A 16 -1.58 1.99 1.90
C PHE A 16 -1.68 0.78 0.99
N ASP A 17 -1.48 -0.41 1.55
CA ASP A 17 -1.67 -1.66 0.84
C ASP A 17 -3.15 -2.07 0.93
N ALA A 18 -3.72 -2.45 -0.21
CA ALA A 18 -5.11 -2.88 -0.36
C ALA A 18 -5.15 -4.36 -0.76
N ASP A 19 -5.09 -5.23 0.24
CA ASP A 19 -4.97 -6.66 0.05
C ASP A 19 -6.32 -7.32 -0.20
N LEU A 20 -6.37 -8.22 -1.17
CA LEU A 20 -7.44 -9.19 -1.27
C LEU A 20 -6.89 -10.52 -1.83
N THR A 21 -6.91 -11.56 -0.99
CA THR A 21 -6.57 -12.93 -1.40
C THR A 21 -7.81 -13.71 -1.78
N VAL A 22 -7.63 -14.88 -2.41
CA VAL A 22 -8.73 -15.81 -2.71
C VAL A 22 -9.49 -16.21 -1.45
N SER A 23 -8.78 -16.45 -0.34
CA SER A 23 -9.42 -16.80 0.95
C SER A 23 -10.19 -15.63 1.58
N MET A 24 -9.68 -14.40 1.45
CA MET A 24 -10.38 -13.20 1.89
C MET A 24 -11.65 -12.97 1.06
N ARG A 25 -11.59 -13.17 -0.26
CA ARG A 25 -12.76 -13.12 -1.13
C ARG A 25 -13.82 -14.12 -0.70
N ALA A 26 -13.43 -15.37 -0.43
CA ALA A 26 -14.35 -16.40 0.07
C ALA A 26 -14.96 -16.03 1.43
N ALA A 27 -14.23 -15.32 2.29
CA ALA A 27 -14.77 -14.81 3.55
C ALA A 27 -15.83 -13.71 3.37
N LEU A 28 -15.68 -12.83 2.36
CA LEU A 28 -16.73 -11.88 1.95
C LEU A 28 -17.96 -12.62 1.41
N ASP A 29 -17.76 -13.52 0.46
CA ASP A 29 -18.84 -14.24 -0.21
C ASP A 29 -19.68 -15.07 0.77
N SER A 30 -19.05 -15.59 1.84
CA SER A 30 -19.73 -16.33 2.90
C SER A 30 -20.33 -15.45 4.01
N GLY A 31 -20.13 -14.13 3.95
CA GLY A 31 -20.59 -13.18 4.97
C GLY A 31 -19.81 -13.21 6.29
N LYS A 32 -18.69 -13.95 6.38
CA LYS A 32 -17.83 -13.97 7.57
C LYS A 32 -17.14 -12.64 7.82
N VAL A 33 -16.84 -11.91 6.78
CA VAL A 33 -16.24 -10.58 6.80
C VAL A 33 -17.17 -9.63 6.03
N LYS A 34 -17.36 -8.41 6.55
CA LYS A 34 -18.22 -7.42 5.91
C LYS A 34 -17.51 -6.64 4.82
N SER A 35 -16.26 -6.27 5.06
CA SER A 35 -15.46 -5.45 4.15
C SER A 35 -13.96 -5.63 4.36
N TYR A 36 -13.21 -5.49 3.27
CA TYR A 36 -11.76 -5.27 3.25
C TYR A 36 -11.41 -3.89 2.67
N ALA A 37 -12.33 -2.94 2.67
CA ALA A 37 -12.09 -1.56 2.30
C ALA A 37 -12.46 -0.62 3.45
N ASN A 38 -11.48 0.02 4.07
CA ASN A 38 -11.69 0.96 5.17
C ASN A 38 -11.95 2.37 4.63
N LEU A 39 -13.23 2.70 4.44
CA LEU A 39 -13.63 4.00 3.91
C LEU A 39 -13.30 5.16 4.86
N ARG A 40 -13.20 4.91 6.18
CA ARG A 40 -12.83 5.95 7.15
C ARG A 40 -11.42 6.49 6.93
N ILE A 41 -10.50 5.66 6.42
CA ILE A 41 -9.16 6.12 6.03
C ILE A 41 -9.26 7.13 4.88
N LEU A 42 -10.02 6.80 3.82
CA LEU A 42 -10.22 7.70 2.69
C LEU A 42 -10.87 9.01 3.13
N ASP A 43 -11.94 8.93 3.95
CA ASP A 43 -12.61 10.11 4.49
C ASP A 43 -11.67 11.03 5.29
N GLN A 44 -10.74 10.45 6.04
CA GLN A 44 -9.76 11.23 6.83
C GLN A 44 -8.73 11.90 5.94
N LEU A 45 -8.18 11.17 4.96
CA LEU A 45 -7.20 11.69 4.01
C LEU A 45 -7.80 12.82 3.17
N GLU A 46 -9.00 12.63 2.64
CA GLU A 46 -9.69 13.62 1.82
C GLU A 46 -10.04 14.90 2.60
N ARG A 47 -10.67 14.75 3.77
CA ARG A 47 -10.99 15.90 4.64
C ARG A 47 -9.75 16.66 5.08
N GLY A 48 -8.64 15.96 5.27
CA GLY A 48 -7.36 16.57 5.65
C GLY A 48 -6.57 17.10 4.46
N GLY A 49 -6.98 16.84 3.23
CA GLY A 49 -6.20 17.14 2.02
C GLY A 49 -4.85 16.45 2.00
N VAL A 50 -4.75 15.24 2.61
CA VAL A 50 -3.50 14.51 2.82
C VAL A 50 -3.18 13.65 1.60
N PRO A 51 -2.03 13.85 0.92
CA PRO A 51 -1.60 12.97 -0.16
C PRO A 51 -1.28 11.55 0.31
N ALA A 52 -1.55 10.56 -0.55
CA ALA A 52 -1.26 9.16 -0.27
C ALA A 52 -1.06 8.35 -1.56
N THR A 53 -0.38 7.20 -1.43
CA THR A 53 -0.20 6.26 -2.53
C THR A 53 -0.78 4.90 -2.14
N PHE A 54 -1.63 4.34 -3.00
CA PHE A 54 -2.33 3.08 -2.75
C PHE A 54 -1.73 1.98 -3.61
N PHE A 55 -1.20 0.93 -2.97
CA PHE A 55 -0.74 -0.29 -3.60
C PHE A 55 -1.89 -1.28 -3.64
N LEU A 56 -2.50 -1.45 -4.81
CA LEU A 56 -3.75 -2.17 -4.99
C LEU A 56 -3.52 -3.57 -5.54
N THR A 57 -4.13 -4.59 -4.92
CA THR A 57 -4.26 -5.89 -5.57
C THR A 57 -5.36 -5.85 -6.63
N GLY A 58 -5.17 -6.56 -7.75
CA GLY A 58 -6.16 -6.59 -8.83
C GLY A 58 -7.52 -7.10 -8.36
N MET A 59 -7.54 -8.13 -7.51
CA MET A 59 -8.78 -8.64 -6.91
C MET A 59 -9.50 -7.62 -6.04
N TRP A 60 -8.76 -6.78 -5.30
CA TRP A 60 -9.37 -5.71 -4.50
C TRP A 60 -10.01 -4.66 -5.39
N VAL A 61 -9.35 -4.28 -6.49
CA VAL A 61 -9.89 -3.35 -7.49
C VAL A 61 -11.20 -3.88 -8.09
N GLU A 62 -11.25 -5.16 -8.46
CA GLU A 62 -12.45 -5.81 -9.01
C GLU A 62 -13.56 -5.93 -7.95
N GLN A 63 -13.21 -6.11 -6.69
CA GLN A 63 -14.18 -6.22 -5.57
C GLN A 63 -14.79 -4.88 -5.19
N TYR A 64 -13.99 -3.80 -5.28
CA TYR A 64 -14.37 -2.45 -4.82
C TYR A 64 -14.22 -1.40 -5.94
N PRO A 65 -14.94 -1.55 -7.07
CA PRO A 65 -14.78 -0.67 -8.22
C PRO A 65 -15.10 0.79 -7.89
N GLU A 66 -16.13 1.06 -7.05
CA GLU A 66 -16.50 2.43 -6.67
C GLU A 66 -15.46 3.06 -5.74
N VAL A 67 -14.87 2.28 -4.84
CA VAL A 67 -13.79 2.76 -3.97
C VAL A 67 -12.53 3.04 -4.79
N THR A 68 -12.21 2.17 -5.74
CA THR A 68 -11.08 2.36 -6.67
C THR A 68 -11.27 3.62 -7.50
N ARG A 69 -12.48 3.86 -8.02
CA ARG A 69 -12.80 5.09 -8.77
C ARG A 69 -12.62 6.33 -7.90
N ARG A 70 -13.12 6.31 -6.67
CA ARG A 70 -12.93 7.38 -5.69
C ARG A 70 -11.45 7.70 -5.45
N ILE A 71 -10.59 6.68 -5.34
CA ILE A 71 -9.14 6.86 -5.21
C ILE A 71 -8.57 7.48 -6.50
N ALA A 72 -8.94 6.96 -7.67
CA ALA A 72 -8.41 7.40 -8.95
C ALA A 72 -8.80 8.83 -9.31
N GLU A 73 -10.01 9.28 -8.94
CA GLU A 73 -10.52 10.63 -9.21
C GLU A 73 -9.93 11.70 -8.28
N ASN A 74 -9.24 11.30 -7.20
CA ASN A 74 -8.60 12.25 -6.30
C ASN A 74 -7.16 12.56 -6.75
N ASP A 75 -6.89 13.80 -7.10
CA ASP A 75 -5.59 14.27 -7.58
C ASP A 75 -4.47 14.25 -6.53
N ARG A 76 -4.81 14.01 -5.25
CA ARG A 76 -3.87 13.82 -4.13
C ARG A 76 -3.54 12.35 -3.89
N PHE A 77 -4.04 11.42 -4.69
CA PHE A 77 -3.80 10.01 -4.54
C PHE A 77 -3.08 9.43 -5.77
N GLU A 78 -2.14 8.51 -5.53
CA GLU A 78 -1.47 7.72 -6.55
C GLU A 78 -1.88 6.26 -6.45
N LEU A 79 -1.95 5.60 -7.61
CA LEU A 79 -2.24 4.18 -7.74
C LEU A 79 -0.97 3.42 -8.11
N ALA A 80 -0.71 2.35 -7.39
CA ALA A 80 0.42 1.46 -7.54
C ALA A 80 -0.03 -0.01 -7.47
N ASN A 81 0.85 -0.94 -7.80
CA ASN A 81 0.54 -2.35 -7.98
C ASN A 81 1.01 -3.21 -6.79
N HIS A 82 0.14 -4.14 -6.35
CA HIS A 82 0.41 -5.07 -5.25
C HIS A 82 0.10 -6.53 -5.61
N THR A 83 0.35 -6.95 -6.86
CA THR A 83 -0.05 -8.23 -7.45
C THR A 83 -1.56 -8.37 -7.70
N TYR A 84 -1.99 -9.48 -8.29
CA TYR A 84 -3.41 -9.67 -8.55
C TYR A 84 -4.18 -10.16 -7.32
N ASP A 85 -3.71 -11.20 -6.65
CA ASP A 85 -4.39 -11.87 -5.53
C ASP A 85 -3.54 -11.96 -4.25
N HIS A 86 -2.60 -11.04 -4.10
CA HIS A 86 -1.66 -10.98 -2.98
C HIS A 86 -0.79 -12.24 -2.86
N GLY A 87 -0.42 -12.84 -4.01
CA GLY A 87 0.43 -14.03 -4.07
C GLY A 87 1.90 -13.71 -3.77
N ALA A 88 2.56 -14.53 -2.94
CA ALA A 88 3.97 -14.39 -2.59
C ALA A 88 4.89 -14.82 -3.75
N PHE A 89 6.00 -14.10 -3.93
CA PHE A 89 7.01 -14.42 -4.95
C PHE A 89 8.10 -15.37 -4.44
N VAL A 90 8.15 -15.60 -3.14
CA VAL A 90 9.10 -16.51 -2.48
C VAL A 90 8.33 -17.47 -1.55
N ASP A 91 9.02 -18.52 -1.12
CA ASP A 91 8.47 -19.45 -0.13
C ASP A 91 8.47 -18.81 1.28
N ASN A 92 7.59 -19.30 2.14
CA ASN A 92 7.54 -18.93 3.57
C ASN A 92 7.30 -17.42 3.85
N CYS A 93 6.47 -16.76 3.05
CA CYS A 93 6.07 -15.38 3.25
C CYS A 93 4.72 -15.30 3.99
N TYR A 94 4.73 -15.24 5.31
CA TYR A 94 3.52 -15.07 6.17
C TYR A 94 2.35 -16.04 5.86
N GLY A 95 2.65 -17.22 5.30
CA GLY A 95 1.62 -18.18 4.91
C GLY A 95 0.85 -17.81 3.64
N LEU A 96 1.27 -16.79 2.90
CA LEU A 96 0.68 -16.42 1.62
C LEU A 96 0.89 -17.53 0.58
N PRO A 97 -0.10 -17.78 -0.29
CA PRO A 97 0.07 -18.69 -1.41
C PRO A 97 1.19 -18.22 -2.32
N ARG A 98 2.08 -19.15 -2.68
CA ARG A 98 3.16 -18.82 -3.62
C ARG A 98 2.64 -18.68 -5.05
N LEU A 99 2.99 -17.57 -5.69
CA LEU A 99 2.78 -17.38 -7.11
C LEU A 99 3.82 -18.18 -7.92
N PRO A 100 3.40 -19.05 -8.86
CA PRO A 100 4.35 -19.77 -9.70
C PRO A 100 5.27 -18.81 -10.48
N PRO A 101 6.59 -19.06 -10.56
CA PRO A 101 7.54 -18.17 -11.23
C PRO A 101 7.16 -17.78 -12.65
N ALA A 102 6.60 -18.72 -13.42
CA ALA A 102 6.13 -18.47 -14.79
C ALA A 102 4.96 -17.47 -14.87
N ARG A 103 4.27 -17.20 -13.76
CA ARG A 103 3.11 -16.32 -13.69
C ARG A 103 3.43 -14.95 -13.08
N MET A 104 4.58 -14.78 -12.45
CA MET A 104 4.94 -13.55 -11.71
C MET A 104 4.82 -12.29 -12.58
N ARG A 105 5.41 -12.31 -13.78
CA ARG A 105 5.34 -11.18 -14.71
C ARG A 105 3.93 -10.89 -15.19
N SER A 106 3.22 -11.93 -15.66
CA SER A 106 1.86 -11.76 -16.18
C SER A 106 0.85 -11.35 -15.11
N ASP A 107 1.07 -11.73 -13.86
CA ASP A 107 0.25 -11.31 -12.72
C ASP A 107 0.36 -9.80 -12.47
N VAL A 108 1.59 -9.29 -12.41
CA VAL A 108 1.85 -7.85 -12.22
C VAL A 108 1.35 -7.04 -13.43
N ASP A 109 1.60 -7.52 -14.65
CA ASP A 109 1.13 -6.84 -15.86
C ASP A 109 -0.40 -6.79 -15.93
N LYS A 110 -1.07 -7.93 -15.63
CA LYS A 110 -2.54 -7.98 -15.50
C LYS A 110 -3.06 -6.94 -14.52
N THR A 111 -2.44 -6.82 -13.36
CA THR A 111 -2.86 -5.90 -12.32
C THR A 111 -2.70 -4.43 -12.74
N PHE A 112 -1.60 -4.08 -13.41
CA PHE A 112 -1.47 -2.75 -13.99
C PHE A 112 -2.58 -2.44 -15.02
N ASN A 113 -2.93 -3.38 -15.87
CA ASN A 113 -3.99 -3.21 -16.85
C ASN A 113 -5.37 -2.99 -16.19
N ILE A 114 -5.65 -3.71 -15.10
CA ILE A 114 -6.88 -3.52 -14.32
C ILE A 114 -6.92 -2.13 -13.70
N ILE A 115 -5.86 -1.70 -13.02
CA ILE A 115 -5.78 -0.38 -12.36
C ILE A 115 -5.85 0.74 -13.39
N MET A 116 -5.15 0.60 -14.53
CA MET A 116 -5.08 1.61 -15.58
C MET A 116 -6.46 1.97 -16.18
N ALA A 117 -7.42 1.05 -16.15
CA ALA A 117 -8.78 1.30 -16.62
C ALA A 117 -9.53 2.38 -15.82
N TYR A 118 -9.07 2.71 -14.61
CA TYR A 118 -9.67 3.73 -13.76
C TYR A 118 -9.10 5.14 -13.98
N GLY A 119 -8.00 5.29 -14.74
CA GLY A 119 -7.33 6.58 -14.90
C GLY A 119 -6.65 7.07 -13.62
N GLY A 120 -6.67 8.38 -13.38
CA GLY A 120 -6.04 8.99 -12.21
C GLY A 120 -4.51 9.04 -12.31
N ARG A 121 -3.83 9.24 -11.18
CA ARG A 121 -2.36 9.29 -11.11
C ARG A 121 -1.78 7.87 -11.07
N GLN A 122 -1.58 7.32 -12.25
CA GLN A 122 -0.98 6.00 -12.43
C GLN A 122 0.53 6.05 -12.25
N THR A 123 1.07 5.10 -11.49
CA THR A 123 2.51 4.94 -11.30
C THR A 123 3.00 3.60 -11.87
N ARG A 124 4.33 3.45 -12.01
CA ARG A 124 4.98 2.16 -12.28
C ARG A 124 5.60 1.58 -11.01
N TYR A 125 5.03 1.93 -9.85
CA TYR A 125 5.44 1.37 -8.55
C TYR A 125 4.79 0.02 -8.33
N PHE A 126 5.58 -0.87 -7.74
CA PHE A 126 5.18 -2.22 -7.36
C PHE A 126 5.68 -2.52 -5.95
N ARG A 127 4.86 -3.17 -5.14
CA ARG A 127 5.27 -3.69 -3.83
C ARG A 127 5.00 -5.18 -3.77
N PHE A 128 5.99 -5.94 -3.28
CA PHE A 128 5.81 -7.38 -3.03
C PHE A 128 4.90 -7.62 -1.84
N PRO A 129 3.94 -8.57 -1.91
CA PRO A 129 3.18 -9.02 -0.77
C PRO A 129 4.09 -9.41 0.40
N GLY A 130 3.77 -8.88 1.60
CA GLY A 130 4.56 -9.10 2.80
C GLY A 130 6.00 -8.58 2.74
N LEU A 131 6.39 -7.78 1.74
CA LEU A 131 7.76 -7.34 1.44
C LEU A 131 8.72 -8.52 1.18
N CYS A 132 8.17 -9.69 0.81
CA CYS A 132 8.94 -10.92 0.64
C CYS A 132 9.44 -11.05 -0.81
N HIS A 133 10.72 -10.85 -1.01
CA HIS A 133 11.37 -11.03 -2.30
C HIS A 133 12.79 -11.56 -2.14
N ASP A 134 13.31 -12.08 -3.23
CA ASP A 134 14.71 -12.49 -3.41
C ASP A 134 15.22 -11.93 -4.75
N PRO A 135 16.50 -12.08 -5.09
CA PRO A 135 17.03 -11.63 -6.37
C PRO A 135 16.27 -12.18 -7.59
N ARG A 136 15.79 -13.43 -7.52
CA ARG A 136 15.03 -14.04 -8.62
C ARG A 136 13.67 -13.39 -8.82
N ALA A 137 13.00 -13.04 -7.72
CA ALA A 137 11.75 -12.29 -7.76
C ALA A 137 11.94 -10.91 -8.41
N LEU A 138 13.01 -10.20 -8.04
CA LEU A 138 13.38 -8.91 -8.63
C LEU A 138 13.68 -9.04 -10.14
N ASP A 139 14.49 -10.03 -10.52
CA ASP A 139 14.85 -10.30 -11.91
C ASP A 139 13.62 -10.63 -12.77
N SER A 140 12.63 -11.32 -12.20
CA SER A 140 11.38 -11.65 -12.91
C SER A 140 10.59 -10.42 -13.35
N LEU A 141 10.72 -9.29 -12.62
CA LEU A 141 10.01 -8.04 -12.87
C LEU A 141 10.82 -7.02 -13.68
N ALA A 142 12.14 -7.22 -13.83
CA ALA A 142 12.99 -6.29 -14.57
C ALA A 142 12.46 -5.90 -15.96
N PRO A 143 11.92 -6.84 -16.79
CA PRO A 143 11.37 -6.50 -18.11
C PRO A 143 10.13 -5.60 -18.08
N LEU A 144 9.46 -5.47 -16.94
CA LEU A 144 8.26 -4.61 -16.80
C LEU A 144 8.62 -3.13 -16.55
N GLY A 145 9.89 -2.82 -16.28
CA GLY A 145 10.34 -1.46 -15.98
C GLY A 145 9.66 -0.86 -14.73
N VAL A 146 9.33 -1.70 -13.75
CA VAL A 146 8.70 -1.26 -12.51
C VAL A 146 9.75 -0.80 -11.50
N THR A 147 9.40 0.18 -10.68
CA THR A 147 10.16 0.51 -9.47
C THR A 147 9.58 -0.27 -8.30
N VAL A 148 10.35 -1.20 -7.75
CA VAL A 148 9.97 -1.92 -6.52
C VAL A 148 10.14 -0.99 -5.33
N VAL A 149 9.09 -0.85 -4.51
CA VAL A 149 9.05 0.04 -3.35
C VAL A 149 8.73 -0.78 -2.09
N ASP A 150 9.71 -0.99 -1.24
CA ASP A 150 9.51 -1.67 0.04
C ASP A 150 8.99 -0.70 1.11
N GLY A 151 9.75 0.29 1.43
CA GLY A 151 9.46 1.22 2.54
C GLY A 151 10.31 0.92 3.77
N ASP A 152 10.72 1.99 4.45
CA ASP A 152 11.60 1.94 5.63
C ASP A 152 10.85 2.02 6.97
N VAL A 153 9.55 2.31 6.94
CA VAL A 153 8.70 2.43 8.13
C VAL A 153 7.49 1.51 8.03
N VAL A 154 7.64 0.29 8.53
CA VAL A 154 6.55 -0.69 8.62
C VAL A 154 5.77 -0.46 9.91
N SER A 155 4.48 -0.17 9.80
CA SER A 155 3.60 0.18 10.93
C SER A 155 3.23 -1.03 11.81
N GLY A 156 3.19 -2.25 11.23
CA GLY A 156 2.72 -3.45 11.89
C GLY A 156 1.19 -3.50 12.11
N ASP A 157 0.43 -2.65 11.43
CA ASP A 157 -1.01 -2.50 11.59
C ASP A 157 -1.83 -3.78 11.33
N PRO A 158 -1.45 -4.74 10.43
CA PRO A 158 -2.21 -5.98 10.28
C PRO A 158 -2.20 -6.89 11.52
N PHE A 159 -1.22 -6.69 12.40
CA PHE A 159 -1.06 -7.50 13.61
C PHE A 159 -1.49 -6.77 14.88
N ALA A 160 -1.87 -5.51 14.76
CA ALA A 160 -2.21 -4.66 15.89
C ALA A 160 -3.68 -4.81 16.31
N THR A 161 -3.90 -4.95 17.61
CA THR A 161 -5.25 -4.97 18.23
C THR A 161 -5.63 -3.64 18.85
N ARG A 162 -4.72 -2.66 18.87
CA ARG A 162 -4.86 -1.29 19.37
C ARG A 162 -4.08 -0.33 18.48
N TRP A 163 -4.48 0.91 18.41
CA TRP A 163 -3.84 1.91 17.55
C TRP A 163 -2.46 2.41 18.06
N GLN A 164 -2.22 2.40 19.39
CA GLN A 164 -1.00 2.95 19.98
C GLN A 164 0.31 2.28 19.48
N PRO A 165 0.40 0.94 19.38
CA PRO A 165 1.57 0.29 18.80
C PRO A 165 1.86 0.72 17.36
N ILE A 166 0.82 0.95 16.55
CA ILE A 166 0.94 1.42 15.17
C ILE A 166 1.59 2.82 15.15
N VAL A 167 1.04 3.75 15.93
CA VAL A 167 1.56 5.12 16.05
C VAL A 167 3.01 5.11 16.52
N ASN A 168 3.33 4.31 17.55
CA ASN A 168 4.70 4.20 18.06
C ASN A 168 5.65 3.64 17.01
N ALA A 169 5.26 2.56 16.28
CA ALA A 169 6.09 1.98 15.24
C ALA A 169 6.42 2.99 14.13
N VAL A 170 5.46 3.83 13.76
CA VAL A 170 5.66 4.88 12.76
C VAL A 170 6.51 6.01 13.32
N LEU A 171 6.07 6.63 14.44
CA LEU A 171 6.67 7.88 14.91
C LEU A 171 8.08 7.71 15.50
N THR A 172 8.48 6.51 15.92
CA THR A 172 9.86 6.26 16.37
C THR A 172 10.87 6.13 15.26
N LYS A 173 10.42 5.80 14.03
CA LYS A 173 11.31 5.50 12.89
C LYS A 173 11.26 6.56 11.81
N VAL A 174 10.13 7.26 11.66
CA VAL A 174 9.91 8.20 10.58
C VAL A 174 10.90 9.37 10.60
N ARG A 175 11.43 9.71 9.43
CA ARG A 175 12.36 10.81 9.17
C ARG A 175 12.15 11.32 7.74
N PRO A 176 12.75 12.45 7.33
CA PRO A 176 12.64 12.93 5.96
C PRO A 176 12.90 11.82 4.94
N GLY A 177 12.10 11.78 3.89
CA GLY A 177 12.17 10.78 2.83
C GLY A 177 11.57 9.41 3.17
N SER A 178 11.08 9.18 4.39
CA SER A 178 10.51 7.88 4.76
C SER A 178 9.27 7.51 3.94
N VAL A 179 9.18 6.22 3.62
CA VAL A 179 8.00 5.58 3.03
C VAL A 179 7.33 4.74 4.10
N ILE A 180 6.15 5.17 4.54
CA ILE A 180 5.39 4.56 5.63
C ILE A 180 4.39 3.58 5.05
N ILE A 181 4.42 2.32 5.51
CA ILE A 181 3.51 1.25 5.07
C ILE A 181 2.40 1.08 6.10
N LEU A 182 1.18 1.24 5.61
CA LEU A 182 -0.09 1.04 6.29
C LEU A 182 -1.00 0.19 5.40
N HIS A 183 -2.17 -0.20 5.89
CA HIS A 183 -3.16 -0.94 5.10
C HIS A 183 -4.51 -0.24 5.13
N VAL A 184 -5.21 -0.27 3.99
CA VAL A 184 -6.61 0.15 3.86
C VAL A 184 -7.57 -1.03 4.00
N THR A 185 -7.05 -2.20 4.34
CA THR A 185 -7.76 -3.48 4.44
C THR A 185 -8.48 -3.59 5.80
N GLU A 186 -9.76 -3.19 5.87
CA GLU A 186 -10.53 -2.99 7.11
C GLU A 186 -10.47 -4.18 8.06
N ALA A 187 -10.81 -5.39 7.60
CA ALA A 187 -10.91 -6.55 8.49
C ALA A 187 -9.54 -7.05 9.00
N ASN A 188 -8.47 -6.82 8.25
CA ASN A 188 -7.11 -7.27 8.61
C ASN A 188 -6.31 -6.21 9.37
N ALA A 189 -6.55 -4.92 9.09
CA ALA A 189 -5.85 -3.80 9.70
C ALA A 189 -6.85 -2.81 10.34
N ARG A 190 -7.69 -3.34 11.22
CA ARG A 190 -8.88 -2.65 11.78
C ARG A 190 -8.56 -1.42 12.63
N MET A 191 -7.32 -1.25 13.06
CA MET A 191 -6.90 -0.13 13.93
C MET A 191 -6.20 0.99 13.17
N THR A 192 -6.05 0.86 11.85
CA THR A 192 -5.31 1.84 11.04
C THR A 192 -6.03 3.19 10.98
N ASP A 193 -7.34 3.19 10.84
CA ASP A 193 -8.14 4.43 10.84
C ASP A 193 -8.17 5.15 12.20
N ASP A 194 -8.11 4.40 13.30
CA ASP A 194 -7.94 4.98 14.63
C ASP A 194 -6.51 5.52 14.85
N ALA A 195 -5.48 4.88 14.24
CA ALA A 195 -4.10 5.31 14.34
C ALA A 195 -3.79 6.55 13.47
N LEU A 196 -4.41 6.67 12.31
CA LEU A 196 -4.07 7.67 11.29
C LEU A 196 -4.11 9.12 11.80
N PRO A 197 -5.12 9.57 12.54
CA PRO A 197 -5.14 10.95 13.09
C PRO A 197 -3.95 11.23 14.00
N HIS A 198 -3.53 10.25 14.81
CA HIS A 198 -2.39 10.36 15.71
C HIS A 198 -1.06 10.37 14.95
N ILE A 199 -0.94 9.57 13.89
CA ILE A 199 0.22 9.59 13.00
C ILE A 199 0.33 10.97 12.36
N LEU A 200 -0.73 11.49 11.77
CA LEU A 200 -0.75 12.82 11.12
C LEU A 200 -0.39 13.95 12.10
N ALA A 201 -0.92 13.90 13.32
CA ALA A 201 -0.56 14.85 14.36
C ALA A 201 0.92 14.76 14.75
N GLY A 202 1.45 13.54 14.88
CA GLY A 202 2.84 13.28 15.20
C GLY A 202 3.82 13.69 14.09
N LEU A 203 3.46 13.51 12.82
CA LEU A 203 4.22 14.01 11.67
C LEU A 203 4.29 15.54 11.69
N ARG A 204 3.14 16.20 11.88
CA ARG A 204 3.07 17.66 11.98
C ARG A 204 3.94 18.21 13.10
N ALA A 205 3.89 17.59 14.29
CA ALA A 205 4.70 17.98 15.44
C ALA A 205 6.22 17.85 15.19
N ARG A 206 6.61 17.02 14.20
CA ARG A 206 8.00 16.84 13.76
C ARG A 206 8.35 17.67 12.53
N HIS A 207 7.45 18.53 12.08
CA HIS A 207 7.57 19.30 10.83
C HIS A 207 7.74 18.41 9.58
N LEU A 208 7.26 17.15 9.63
CA LEU A 208 7.22 16.25 8.48
C LEU A 208 5.90 16.43 7.75
N GLN A 209 5.98 16.48 6.42
CA GLN A 209 4.86 16.76 5.54
C GLN A 209 4.56 15.54 4.66
N PRO A 210 3.35 14.95 4.73
CA PRO A 210 2.91 13.95 3.77
C PRO A 210 2.91 14.51 2.34
N ALA A 211 3.44 13.71 1.42
CA ALA A 211 3.48 14.00 -0.01
C ALA A 211 3.23 12.72 -0.79
N LEU A 212 3.00 12.84 -2.11
CA LEU A 212 2.91 11.69 -2.99
C LEU A 212 4.23 10.90 -2.99
N LEU A 213 4.16 9.59 -3.12
CA LEU A 213 5.37 8.77 -3.16
C LEU A 213 6.31 9.21 -4.28
N SER A 214 5.77 9.58 -5.45
CA SER A 214 6.56 10.10 -6.56
C SER A 214 7.34 11.37 -6.20
N GLU A 215 6.74 12.29 -5.43
CA GLU A 215 7.38 13.51 -4.95
C GLU A 215 8.48 13.19 -3.93
N VAL A 216 8.18 12.30 -2.98
CA VAL A 216 9.17 11.86 -1.95
C VAL A 216 10.38 11.20 -2.60
N LEU A 217 10.18 10.32 -3.59
CA LEU A 217 11.27 9.64 -4.27
C LEU A 217 12.09 10.58 -5.18
N ALA A 218 11.47 11.62 -5.73
CA ALA A 218 12.16 12.64 -6.54
C ALA A 218 12.98 13.63 -5.70
N GLY A 219 12.74 13.70 -4.39
CA GLY A 219 13.44 14.62 -3.47
C GLY A 219 12.73 15.95 -3.25
N GLY A 220 11.46 16.07 -3.70
CA GLY A 220 10.62 17.27 -3.58
C GLY A 220 10.83 18.28 -4.67
#